data_8d72b7a3ff412a335f58127637570649
#
_entry.id   8d72b7a3ff412a335f58127637570649
#
_cell.length_a   1.000
_cell.length_b   1.000
_cell.length_c   1.000
_cell.angle_alpha   90.00
_cell.angle_beta   90.00
_cell.angle_gamma   90.00
#
_symmetry.space_group_name_H-M   'P 1'
#
loop_
_entity.id
_entity.type
_entity.pdbx_description
1 polymer ?
#
loop_
_entity_poly.entity_id
_entity_poly.type
_entity_poly.pdbx_seq_one_letter_code
_entity_poly.pdbx_strand_id
1 'polypeptide(L)'
;APRVLTTGSLASLQRYESGESIDQICTGTGLARSTVSKHLADAIASGKLTVSPRDFYSAEVEQAITAAAEIHGLDALKPLRDALGEHISYETLHFYRAFAARDGG
;
A
#
# COMPACT_ATOMS: atom_id res chain seq x y z
N ALA A 1 15.45 -4.19 -10.57
CA ALA A 1 16.02 -5.05 -9.51
C ALA A 1 15.00 -5.27 -8.41
N PRO A 2 14.97 -6.46 -7.81
CA PRO A 2 14.04 -6.72 -6.71
C PRO A 2 14.38 -5.84 -5.52
N ARG A 3 13.35 -5.32 -4.85
CA ARG A 3 13.55 -4.53 -3.64
C ARG A 3 13.97 -5.44 -2.49
N VAL A 4 14.99 -5.01 -1.78
CA VAL A 4 15.41 -5.70 -0.56
C VAL A 4 14.63 -5.10 0.61
N LEU A 5 13.91 -5.95 1.34
CA LEU A 5 13.16 -5.51 2.50
C LEU A 5 14.10 -5.29 3.68
N THR A 6 13.88 -4.19 4.40
CA THR A 6 14.64 -3.91 5.61
C THR A 6 14.18 -4.83 6.75
N THR A 7 14.95 -4.91 7.84
CA THR A 7 14.56 -5.67 9.02
C THR A 7 13.21 -5.19 9.57
N GLY A 8 12.98 -3.87 9.58
CA GLY A 8 11.71 -3.31 10.03
C GLY A 8 10.55 -3.72 9.14
N SER A 9 10.76 -3.74 7.81
CA SER A 9 9.73 -4.19 6.86
C SER A 9 9.38 -5.65 7.08
N LEU A 10 10.39 -6.51 7.31
CA LEU A 10 10.15 -7.93 7.57
C LEU A 10 9.38 -8.15 8.87
N ALA A 11 9.67 -7.38 9.92
CA ALA A 11 8.95 -7.48 11.18
C ALA A 11 7.47 -7.11 11.01
N SER A 12 7.18 -6.03 10.29
CA SER A 12 5.80 -5.62 9.98
C SER A 12 5.08 -6.68 9.14
N LEU A 13 5.77 -7.24 8.15
CA LEU A 13 5.22 -8.28 7.29
C LEU A 13 4.84 -9.53 8.10
N GLN A 14 5.72 -9.98 8.97
CA GLN A 14 5.48 -11.17 9.80
C GLN A 14 4.26 -10.97 10.71
N ARG A 15 4.13 -9.80 11.32
CA ARG A 15 2.97 -9.48 12.17
C ARG A 15 1.68 -9.45 11.36
N TYR A 16 1.71 -8.87 10.18
CA TYR A 16 0.52 -8.84 9.32
C TYR A 16 0.10 -10.24 8.88
N GLU A 17 1.07 -11.09 8.52
CA GLU A 17 0.80 -12.47 8.13
C GLU A 17 0.25 -13.31 9.28
N SER A 18 0.58 -12.95 10.53
CA SER A 18 0.05 -13.65 11.69
C SER A 18 -1.36 -13.22 12.08
N GLY A 19 -1.94 -12.26 11.35
CA GLY A 19 -3.31 -11.82 11.54
C GLY A 19 -3.47 -10.46 12.24
N GLU A 20 -2.37 -9.76 12.53
CA GLU A 20 -2.46 -8.44 13.14
C GLU A 20 -2.88 -7.38 12.12
N SER A 21 -3.70 -6.44 12.57
CA SER A 21 -4.06 -5.27 11.75
C SER A 21 -2.93 -4.26 11.74
N ILE A 22 -3.00 -3.27 10.83
CA ILE A 22 -2.01 -2.19 10.79
C ILE A 22 -1.94 -1.48 12.14
N ASP A 23 -3.10 -1.21 12.76
CA ASP A 23 -3.14 -0.54 14.08
C ASP A 23 -2.46 -1.39 15.15
N GLN A 24 -2.68 -2.69 15.14
CA GLN A 24 -2.02 -3.60 16.08
C GLN A 24 -0.51 -3.62 15.89
N ILE A 25 -0.05 -3.62 14.66
CA ILE A 25 1.38 -3.56 14.34
C ILE A 25 1.98 -2.25 14.84
N CYS A 26 1.30 -1.13 14.62
CA CYS A 26 1.76 0.18 15.12
C CYS A 26 1.90 0.17 16.64
N THR A 27 0.91 -0.36 17.34
CA THR A 27 0.91 -0.45 18.80
C THR A 27 2.05 -1.35 19.30
N GLY A 28 2.23 -2.50 18.67
CA GLY A 28 3.23 -3.47 19.09
C GLY A 28 4.66 -3.08 18.77
N THR A 29 4.89 -2.32 17.70
CA THR A 29 6.23 -1.94 17.27
C THR A 29 6.61 -0.51 17.63
N GLY A 30 5.63 0.34 17.98
CA GLY A 30 5.88 1.76 18.22
C GLY A 30 6.11 2.57 16.95
N LEU A 31 5.87 2.00 15.77
CA LEU A 31 6.06 2.68 14.50
C LEU A 31 4.82 3.48 14.11
N ALA A 32 5.02 4.54 13.34
CA ALA A 32 3.92 5.33 12.82
C ALA A 32 3.14 4.52 11.78
N ARG A 33 1.83 4.81 11.64
CA ARG A 33 0.99 4.11 10.67
C ARG A 33 1.52 4.26 9.24
N SER A 34 2.00 5.44 8.86
CA SER A 34 2.58 5.65 7.54
C SER A 34 3.81 4.77 7.30
N THR A 35 4.61 4.54 8.32
CA THR A 35 5.80 3.67 8.23
C THR A 35 5.39 2.21 8.04
N VAL A 36 4.44 1.72 8.83
CA VAL A 36 3.93 0.35 8.71
C VAL A 36 3.28 0.14 7.34
N SER A 37 2.45 1.08 6.89
CA SER A 37 1.80 1.01 5.59
C SER A 37 2.82 0.94 4.46
N LYS A 38 3.90 1.71 4.55
CA LYS A 38 4.99 1.67 3.57
C LYS A 38 5.69 0.32 3.58
N HIS A 39 5.94 -0.25 4.76
CA HIS A 39 6.55 -1.58 4.87
C HIS A 39 5.69 -2.63 4.16
N LEU A 40 4.38 -2.62 4.41
CA LEU A 40 3.47 -3.56 3.79
C LEU A 40 3.36 -3.33 2.27
N ALA A 41 3.31 -2.08 1.84
CA ALA A 41 3.28 -1.75 0.41
C ALA A 41 4.53 -2.23 -0.30
N ASP A 42 5.71 -2.05 0.30
CA ASP A 42 6.96 -2.55 -0.27
C ASP A 42 6.97 -4.08 -0.35
N ALA A 43 6.41 -4.76 0.65
CA ALA A 43 6.29 -6.21 0.64
C ALA A 43 5.35 -6.70 -0.47
N ILE A 44 4.25 -6.00 -0.71
CA ILE A 44 3.32 -6.30 -1.80
C ILE A 44 4.01 -6.12 -3.15
N ALA A 45 4.67 -4.98 -3.34
CA ALA A 45 5.33 -4.66 -4.61
C ALA A 45 6.45 -5.65 -4.95
N SER A 46 7.13 -6.18 -3.94
CA SER A 46 8.21 -7.17 -4.13
C SER A 46 7.70 -8.62 -4.21
N GLY A 47 6.39 -8.84 -4.06
CA GLY A 47 5.80 -10.17 -4.11
C GLY A 47 5.97 -11.00 -2.84
N LYS A 48 6.44 -10.41 -1.75
CA LYS A 48 6.65 -11.11 -0.47
C LYS A 48 5.35 -11.28 0.32
N LEU A 49 4.37 -10.41 0.11
CA LEU A 49 3.08 -10.47 0.79
C LEU A 49 1.99 -10.78 -0.24
N THR A 50 1.32 -11.91 -0.05
CA THR A 50 0.24 -12.35 -0.94
C THR A 50 -1.10 -12.00 -0.32
N VAL A 51 -1.68 -10.88 -0.75
CA VAL A 51 -2.98 -10.40 -0.29
C VAL A 51 -3.79 -9.88 -1.47
N SER A 52 -5.09 -9.71 -1.28
CA SER A 52 -5.97 -9.17 -2.29
C SER A 52 -6.08 -7.65 -2.13
N PRO A 53 -6.20 -6.89 -3.25
CA PRO A 53 -6.50 -5.46 -3.16
C PRO A 53 -7.74 -5.15 -2.32
N ARG A 54 -8.71 -6.05 -2.30
CA ARG A 54 -9.96 -5.87 -1.53
C ARG A 54 -9.74 -5.85 -0.02
N ASP A 55 -8.59 -6.32 0.45
CA ASP A 55 -8.23 -6.22 1.87
C ASP A 55 -7.92 -4.78 2.28
N PHE A 56 -7.63 -3.90 1.33
CA PHE A 56 -7.20 -2.53 1.57
C PHE A 56 -8.17 -1.48 1.05
N TYR A 57 -8.88 -1.75 -0.06
CA TYR A 57 -9.84 -0.81 -0.64
C TYR A 57 -10.90 -1.54 -1.47
N SER A 58 -12.05 -0.87 -1.68
CA SER A 58 -13.16 -1.46 -2.44
C SER A 58 -12.91 -1.39 -3.95
N ALA A 59 -13.73 -2.14 -4.71
CA ALA A 59 -13.69 -2.11 -6.16
C ALA A 59 -14.00 -0.72 -6.73
N GLU A 60 -14.90 0.02 -6.08
CA GLU A 60 -15.25 1.38 -6.50
C GLU A 60 -14.07 2.33 -6.34
N VAL A 61 -13.35 2.22 -5.22
CA VAL A 61 -12.14 3.00 -4.97
C VAL A 61 -11.07 2.65 -6.02
N GLU A 62 -10.88 1.36 -6.29
CA GLU A 62 -9.92 0.91 -7.28
C GLU A 62 -10.22 1.50 -8.66
N GLN A 63 -11.48 1.48 -9.10
CA GLN A 63 -11.87 2.05 -10.38
C GLN A 63 -11.62 3.55 -10.44
N ALA A 64 -11.92 4.26 -9.37
CA ALA A 64 -11.68 5.70 -9.29
C ALA A 64 -10.19 6.02 -9.41
N ILE A 65 -9.34 5.27 -8.71
CA ILE A 65 -7.89 5.46 -8.76
C ILE A 65 -7.36 5.12 -10.17
N THR A 66 -7.84 4.02 -10.75
CA THR A 66 -7.43 3.61 -12.09
C THR A 66 -7.73 4.70 -13.11
N ALA A 67 -8.92 5.29 -13.08
CA ALA A 67 -9.30 6.36 -13.99
C ALA A 67 -8.41 7.59 -13.81
N ALA A 68 -8.14 7.99 -12.58
CA ALA A 68 -7.26 9.12 -12.29
C ALA A 68 -5.82 8.82 -12.71
N ALA A 69 -5.35 7.60 -12.50
CA ALA A 69 -3.99 7.20 -12.87
C ALA A 69 -3.77 7.20 -14.39
N GLU A 70 -4.80 6.92 -15.18
CA GLU A 70 -4.72 6.99 -16.63
C GLU A 70 -4.45 8.43 -17.11
N ILE A 71 -4.90 9.41 -16.35
CA ILE A 71 -4.72 10.83 -16.68
C ILE A 71 -3.40 11.37 -16.10
N HIS A 72 -3.13 11.07 -14.84
CA HIS A 72 -2.03 11.68 -14.08
C HIS A 72 -0.82 10.77 -13.89
N GLY A 73 -0.95 9.46 -14.12
CA GLY A 73 0.11 8.49 -13.85
C GLY A 73 0.21 8.12 -12.38
N LEU A 74 1.14 7.23 -12.08
CA LEU A 74 1.37 6.74 -10.71
C LEU A 74 2.71 7.19 -10.12
N ASP A 75 3.49 7.98 -10.86
CA ASP A 75 4.80 8.44 -10.40
C ASP A 75 4.71 9.40 -9.22
N ALA A 76 3.68 10.24 -9.22
CA ALA A 76 3.39 11.15 -8.12
C ALA A 76 1.98 10.89 -7.63
N LEU A 77 1.81 10.80 -6.31
CA LEU A 77 0.50 10.51 -5.72
C LEU A 77 -0.33 11.77 -5.44
N LYS A 78 0.32 12.91 -5.31
CA LYS A 78 -0.38 14.16 -5.00
C LYS A 78 -1.42 14.54 -6.05
N PRO A 79 -1.12 14.51 -7.37
CA PRO A 79 -2.13 14.80 -8.38
C PRO A 79 -3.31 13.83 -8.32
N LEU A 80 -3.05 12.55 -8.00
CA LEU A 80 -4.12 11.56 -7.85
C LEU A 80 -5.04 11.92 -6.69
N ARG A 81 -4.45 12.26 -5.55
CA ARG A 81 -5.23 12.63 -4.38
C ARG A 81 -6.03 13.89 -4.62
N ASP A 82 -5.44 14.88 -5.27
CA ASP A 82 -6.13 16.13 -5.61
C ASP A 82 -7.33 15.87 -6.54
N ALA A 83 -7.19 14.95 -7.47
CA ALA A 83 -8.26 14.58 -8.40
C ALA A 83 -9.35 13.76 -7.72
N LEU A 84 -9.00 12.90 -6.78
CA LEU A 84 -9.93 11.95 -6.15
C LEU A 84 -10.61 12.51 -4.90
N GLY A 85 -10.02 13.53 -4.27
CA GLY A 85 -10.58 14.13 -3.08
C GLY A 85 -10.05 13.51 -1.78
N GLU A 86 -10.46 14.10 -0.66
CA GLU A 86 -9.92 13.73 0.65
C GLU A 86 -10.39 12.38 1.16
N HIS A 87 -11.46 11.82 0.59
CA HIS A 87 -11.97 10.52 1.02
C HIS A 87 -11.08 9.35 0.62
N ILE A 88 -10.10 9.58 -0.23
CA ILE A 88 -9.09 8.58 -0.59
C ILE A 88 -7.75 9.05 -0.01
N SER A 89 -7.20 8.27 0.93
CA SER A 89 -5.97 8.62 1.63
C SER A 89 -4.73 8.27 0.81
N TYR A 90 -3.60 8.90 1.16
CA TYR A 90 -2.30 8.52 0.59
C TYR A 90 -1.97 7.06 0.87
N GLU A 91 -2.36 6.53 2.03
CA GLU A 91 -2.17 5.12 2.37
C GLU A 91 -2.80 4.22 1.30
N THR A 92 -4.04 4.49 0.92
CA THR A 92 -4.75 3.74 -0.12
C THR A 92 -4.02 3.84 -1.45
N LEU A 93 -3.54 5.03 -1.82
CA LEU A 93 -2.80 5.23 -3.06
C LEU A 93 -1.47 4.48 -3.06
N HIS A 94 -0.78 4.44 -1.93
CA HIS A 94 0.46 3.66 -1.80
C HIS A 94 0.20 2.17 -2.00
N PHE A 95 -0.86 1.63 -1.44
CA PHE A 95 -1.23 0.23 -1.64
C PHE A 95 -1.62 -0.03 -3.09
N TYR A 96 -2.41 0.85 -3.70
CA TYR A 96 -2.76 0.72 -5.11
C TYR A 96 -1.51 0.66 -5.99
N ARG A 97 -0.58 1.58 -5.77
CA ARG A 97 0.67 1.63 -6.54
C ARG A 97 1.50 0.36 -6.33
N ALA A 98 1.51 -0.18 -5.12
CA ALA A 98 2.22 -1.41 -4.81
C ALA A 98 1.63 -2.61 -5.57
N PHE A 99 0.31 -2.73 -5.62
CA PHE A 99 -0.35 -3.78 -6.40
C PHE A 99 -0.09 -3.62 -7.90
N ALA A 100 -0.13 -2.39 -8.40
CA ALA A 100 0.16 -2.12 -9.80
C ALA A 100 1.61 -2.50 -10.16
N ALA A 101 2.56 -2.19 -9.29
CA ALA A 101 3.96 -2.56 -9.48
C ALA A 101 4.16 -4.08 -9.47
N ARG A 102 3.45 -4.78 -8.58
CA ARG A 102 3.49 -6.24 -8.52
C ARG A 102 2.95 -6.86 -9.79
N ASP A 103 1.79 -6.39 -10.26
CA ASP A 103 1.09 -6.98 -11.41
C ASP A 103 1.68 -6.54 -12.74
N GLY A 104 2.25 -5.34 -12.80
CA GLY A 104 2.82 -4.78 -14.03
C GLY A 104 4.31 -5.01 -14.19
N GLY A 105 4.93 -5.47 -13.15
CA GLY A 105 6.35 -5.70 -13.13
C GLY A 105 6.72 -7.12 -13.33
#